data_f76d34cc86f1721d79b3b2c23182ba4d
#
_entry.id   f76d34cc86f1721d79b3b2c23182ba4d
#
_cell.length_a   1.000
_cell.length_b   1.000
_cell.length_c   1.000
_cell.angle_alpha   90.00
_cell.angle_beta   90.00
_cell.angle_gamma   90.00
#
_symmetry.space_group_name_H-M   'P 1'
#
loop_
_entity.id
_entity.type
_entity.pdbx_description
1 polymer ?
#
loop_
_entity_poly.entity_id
_entity_poly.type
_entity_poly.pdbx_seq_one_letter_code
_entity_poly.pdbx_strand_id
1 'polypeptide(L)'
;MIPMKSREIRSQFLEFFKSKSHAIVPSAPMVVKDDPTLMFTNAGMNQFKEYFLGNKEPKNNRVSDTQKCLRVSGKHNDLEEVGMDTYHHTMFEMLGNWSFGDYFKKESIEWAWELLTEVYKIDKDILYVSIFEGDASEGLERDTEAYDLWRKFVPEDRIINGNKHDNFWEMGDQGPCGPCSEIHVDIRSEEERAKVPGASLVNQDHPQVVEIWNLVFMQFNRKANGSLEKLPAQHVDTGMGFERLCMVLQNKQSNYDTDVFTPLIREVEAVTNSTYGKDEKVDVAIRVISDHVRA
;
A
#
# COMPACT_ATOMS: atom_id res chain seq x y z
N MET A 1 21.06 6.74 14.80
CA MET A 1 20.36 5.46 15.11
C MET A 1 20.73 4.43 14.07
N ILE A 2 20.84 3.14 14.44
CA ILE A 2 20.98 2.06 13.45
C ILE A 2 19.64 1.90 12.75
N PRO A 3 19.59 1.94 11.41
CA PRO A 3 18.33 1.77 10.69
C PRO A 3 17.65 0.42 11.01
N MET A 4 16.33 0.45 11.15
CA MET A 4 15.55 -0.76 11.43
C MET A 4 15.65 -1.73 10.25
N LYS A 5 15.90 -3.01 10.52
CA LYS A 5 15.99 -4.03 9.47
C LYS A 5 14.60 -4.44 8.96
N SER A 6 14.51 -4.82 7.69
CA SER A 6 13.28 -5.25 7.04
C SER A 6 12.50 -6.32 7.82
N ARG A 7 13.21 -7.33 8.38
CA ARG A 7 12.57 -8.35 9.22
C ARG A 7 11.94 -7.79 10.50
N GLU A 8 12.53 -6.76 11.09
CA GLU A 8 12.03 -6.11 12.31
C GLU A 8 10.79 -5.26 12.00
N ILE A 9 10.82 -4.56 10.86
CA ILE A 9 9.68 -3.79 10.35
C ILE A 9 8.46 -4.72 10.19
N ARG A 10 8.65 -5.86 9.51
CA ARG A 10 7.59 -6.85 9.32
C ARG A 10 7.06 -7.41 10.64
N SER A 11 7.94 -7.77 11.55
CA SER A 11 7.56 -8.30 12.86
C SER A 11 6.77 -7.30 13.67
N GLN A 12 7.21 -6.04 13.71
CA GLN A 12 6.52 -4.98 14.46
C GLN A 12 5.11 -4.71 13.93
N PHE A 13 4.90 -4.74 12.58
CA PHE A 13 3.58 -4.63 12.00
C PHE A 13 2.64 -5.73 12.50
N LEU A 14 3.08 -6.97 12.40
CA LEU A 14 2.27 -8.12 12.80
C LEU A 14 2.00 -8.14 14.32
N GLU A 15 3.00 -7.80 15.13
CA GLU A 15 2.86 -7.71 16.58
C GLU A 15 1.91 -6.58 16.99
N PHE A 16 1.97 -5.43 16.32
CA PHE A 16 1.05 -4.33 16.55
C PHE A 16 -0.40 -4.75 16.30
N PHE A 17 -0.72 -5.32 15.13
CA PHE A 17 -2.08 -5.76 14.83
C PHE A 17 -2.52 -6.96 15.68
N LYS A 18 -1.59 -7.85 16.06
CA LYS A 18 -1.88 -8.89 17.06
C LYS A 18 -2.30 -8.28 18.40
N SER A 19 -1.69 -7.18 18.84
CA SER A 19 -2.09 -6.44 20.05
C SER A 19 -3.48 -5.80 19.94
N LYS A 20 -3.93 -5.52 18.70
CA LYS A 20 -5.30 -5.04 18.39
C LYS A 20 -6.29 -6.20 18.12
N SER A 21 -5.95 -7.42 18.60
CA SER A 21 -6.77 -8.63 18.49
C SER A 21 -6.94 -9.19 17.08
N HIS A 22 -5.99 -8.94 16.18
CA HIS A 22 -5.98 -9.59 14.86
C HIS A 22 -5.34 -10.97 14.94
N ALA A 23 -5.96 -11.94 14.28
CA ALA A 23 -5.34 -13.24 14.03
C ALA A 23 -4.28 -13.09 12.92
N ILE A 24 -3.06 -13.55 13.18
CA ILE A 24 -2.02 -13.57 12.14
C ILE A 24 -2.22 -14.81 11.27
N VAL A 25 -2.38 -14.58 9.98
CA VAL A 25 -2.60 -15.64 8.98
C VAL A 25 -1.44 -15.71 7.98
N PRO A 26 -1.21 -16.85 7.33
CA PRO A 26 -0.15 -16.99 6.34
C PRO A 26 -0.51 -16.27 5.04
N SER A 27 0.52 -15.83 4.32
CA SER A 27 0.41 -15.38 2.92
C SER A 27 -0.23 -16.46 2.05
N ALA A 28 -1.21 -16.10 1.24
CA ALA A 28 -1.75 -16.99 0.23
C ALA A 28 -0.73 -17.25 -0.88
N PRO A 29 -0.84 -18.37 -1.63
CA PRO A 29 -0.02 -18.60 -2.82
C PRO A 29 -0.19 -17.45 -3.83
N MET A 30 0.91 -17.04 -4.49
CA MET A 30 0.85 -15.99 -5.51
C MET A 30 0.08 -16.44 -6.77
N VAL A 31 0.12 -17.71 -7.11
CA VAL A 31 -0.70 -18.27 -8.19
C VAL A 31 -2.09 -18.58 -7.63
N VAL A 32 -3.09 -17.86 -8.12
CA VAL A 32 -4.48 -18.04 -7.70
C VAL A 32 -5.06 -19.29 -8.35
N LYS A 33 -5.72 -20.13 -7.54
CA LYS A 33 -6.48 -21.26 -8.02
C LYS A 33 -7.98 -20.95 -7.89
N ASP A 34 -8.75 -21.42 -8.87
CA ASP A 34 -10.21 -21.38 -8.82
C ASP A 34 -10.84 -19.97 -8.84
N ASP A 35 -10.10 -18.93 -9.25
CA ASP A 35 -10.66 -17.60 -9.53
C ASP A 35 -10.40 -17.23 -11.00
N PRO A 36 -11.43 -17.19 -11.84
CA PRO A 36 -11.29 -16.88 -13.27
C PRO A 36 -10.97 -15.40 -13.54
N THR A 37 -11.05 -14.55 -12.52
CA THR A 37 -10.81 -13.11 -12.65
C THR A 37 -9.37 -12.71 -12.33
N LEU A 38 -8.57 -13.60 -11.71
CA LEU A 38 -7.22 -13.33 -11.26
C LEU A 38 -6.28 -14.50 -11.58
N MET A 39 -5.19 -14.21 -12.30
CA MET A 39 -4.12 -15.19 -12.51
C MET A 39 -3.17 -15.24 -11.30
N PHE A 40 -2.85 -14.08 -10.74
CA PHE A 40 -1.95 -13.91 -9.61
C PHE A 40 -2.61 -13.13 -8.49
N THR A 41 -2.18 -13.40 -7.25
CA THR A 41 -2.51 -12.57 -6.10
C THR A 41 -1.84 -11.19 -6.28
N ASN A 42 -2.63 -10.16 -6.52
CA ASN A 42 -2.18 -8.80 -6.76
C ASN A 42 -2.43 -7.84 -5.59
N ALA A 43 -3.16 -8.30 -4.58
CA ALA A 43 -3.45 -7.57 -3.35
C ALA A 43 -3.70 -8.53 -2.18
N GLY A 44 -3.47 -8.06 -0.96
CA GLY A 44 -3.64 -8.87 0.25
C GLY A 44 -5.07 -9.37 0.44
N MET A 45 -6.05 -8.60 -0.04
CA MET A 45 -7.47 -8.93 0.10
C MET A 45 -7.93 -10.11 -0.76
N ASN A 46 -7.17 -10.54 -1.78
CA ASN A 46 -7.66 -11.55 -2.74
C ASN A 46 -8.08 -12.85 -2.06
N GLN A 47 -7.33 -13.30 -1.05
CA GLN A 47 -7.66 -14.51 -0.29
C GLN A 47 -8.94 -14.37 0.57
N PHE A 48 -9.42 -13.14 0.80
CA PHE A 48 -10.57 -12.83 1.65
C PHE A 48 -11.81 -12.37 0.87
N LYS A 49 -11.77 -12.39 -0.47
CA LYS A 49 -12.84 -11.94 -1.36
C LYS A 49 -14.23 -12.45 -0.95
N GLU A 50 -14.31 -13.75 -0.64
CA GLU A 50 -15.57 -14.39 -0.27
C GLU A 50 -16.16 -13.89 1.07
N TYR A 51 -15.30 -13.42 1.98
CA TYR A 51 -15.73 -12.82 3.26
C TYR A 51 -16.33 -11.44 3.03
N PHE A 52 -15.73 -10.61 2.17
CA PHE A 52 -16.25 -9.30 1.80
C PHE A 52 -17.61 -9.41 1.10
N LEU A 53 -17.79 -10.40 0.22
CA LEU A 53 -19.05 -10.65 -0.49
C LEU A 53 -20.13 -11.27 0.40
N GLY A 54 -19.79 -11.71 1.61
CA GLY A 54 -20.73 -12.42 2.49
C GLY A 54 -21.03 -13.86 2.06
N ASN A 55 -20.25 -14.42 1.13
CA ASN A 55 -20.43 -15.81 0.65
C ASN A 55 -19.88 -16.85 1.64
N LYS A 56 -18.97 -16.41 2.52
CA LYS A 56 -18.39 -17.25 3.59
C LYS A 56 -18.30 -16.45 4.89
N GLU A 57 -18.53 -17.14 5.99
CA GLU A 57 -18.30 -16.59 7.32
C GLU A 57 -16.80 -16.62 7.65
N PRO A 58 -16.20 -15.49 8.07
CA PRO A 58 -14.81 -15.46 8.48
C PRO A 58 -14.61 -16.23 9.80
N LYS A 59 -13.54 -17.01 9.88
CA LYS A 59 -13.16 -17.67 11.15
C LYS A 59 -12.75 -16.66 12.21
N ASN A 60 -12.15 -15.55 11.80
CA ASN A 60 -11.77 -14.42 12.65
C ASN A 60 -12.21 -13.14 11.93
N ASN A 61 -12.87 -12.25 12.65
CA ASN A 61 -13.33 -10.97 12.08
C ASN A 61 -12.21 -9.95 11.92
N ARG A 62 -11.07 -10.18 12.56
CA ARG A 62 -9.85 -9.38 12.42
C ARG A 62 -8.69 -10.28 12.04
N VAL A 63 -8.07 -9.98 10.93
CA VAL A 63 -6.87 -10.71 10.48
C VAL A 63 -5.78 -9.74 10.03
N SER A 64 -4.53 -10.17 10.12
CA SER A 64 -3.38 -9.44 9.60
C SER A 64 -2.35 -10.41 9.04
N ASP A 65 -1.69 -10.02 7.96
CA ASP A 65 -0.59 -10.79 7.39
C ASP A 65 0.43 -9.91 6.65
N THR A 66 1.40 -10.57 6.05
CA THR A 66 2.24 -10.03 4.99
C THR A 66 2.02 -10.89 3.76
N GLN A 67 1.38 -10.33 2.73
CA GLN A 67 1.02 -11.03 1.50
C GLN A 67 2.02 -10.74 0.40
N LYS A 68 2.57 -11.81 -0.21
CA LYS A 68 3.35 -11.69 -1.44
C LYS A 68 2.41 -11.47 -2.62
N CYS A 69 2.66 -10.41 -3.38
CA CYS A 69 1.84 -9.98 -4.51
C CYS A 69 2.65 -9.90 -5.80
N LEU A 70 1.99 -10.22 -6.92
CA LEU A 70 2.51 -10.02 -8.28
C LEU A 70 1.61 -9.05 -9.05
N ARG A 71 2.18 -7.97 -9.58
CA ARG A 71 1.48 -6.99 -10.44
C ARG A 71 2.12 -6.93 -11.81
N VAL A 72 1.80 -7.93 -12.63
CA VAL A 72 2.41 -8.15 -13.97
C VAL A 72 1.36 -8.24 -15.08
N SER A 73 0.08 -8.04 -14.75
CA SER A 73 -1.01 -8.13 -15.73
C SER A 73 -2.32 -7.55 -15.19
N GLY A 74 -3.25 -7.24 -16.08
CA GLY A 74 -4.60 -6.78 -15.75
C GLY A 74 -4.64 -5.30 -15.34
N LYS A 75 -5.60 -4.96 -14.48
CA LYS A 75 -5.84 -3.58 -14.02
C LYS A 75 -4.65 -3.03 -13.21
N HIS A 76 -4.00 -3.88 -12.44
CA HIS A 76 -2.82 -3.55 -11.65
C HIS A 76 -1.60 -4.19 -12.30
N ASN A 77 -0.93 -3.49 -13.20
CA ASN A 77 0.25 -3.94 -13.92
C ASN A 77 1.36 -2.89 -13.80
N ASP A 78 2.39 -3.20 -13.03
CA ASP A 78 3.52 -2.31 -12.73
C ASP A 78 4.79 -2.71 -13.51
N LEU A 79 4.69 -3.65 -14.46
CA LEU A 79 5.87 -4.27 -15.09
C LEU A 79 6.74 -3.28 -15.87
N GLU A 80 6.14 -2.26 -16.48
CA GLU A 80 6.88 -1.28 -17.28
C GLU A 80 7.65 -0.28 -16.41
N GLU A 81 7.22 -0.06 -15.15
CA GLU A 81 7.84 0.83 -14.18
C GLU A 81 9.01 0.17 -13.44
N VAL A 82 9.03 -1.18 -13.41
CA VAL A 82 10.05 -1.95 -12.66
C VAL A 82 11.47 -1.61 -13.14
N GLY A 83 12.29 -1.15 -12.19
CA GLY A 83 13.68 -0.74 -12.42
C GLY A 83 13.82 0.65 -13.04
N MET A 84 12.77 1.17 -13.69
CA MET A 84 12.75 2.53 -14.25
C MET A 84 12.54 3.56 -13.15
N ASP A 85 11.59 3.30 -12.25
CA ASP A 85 11.41 4.09 -11.04
C ASP A 85 12.10 3.46 -9.82
N THR A 86 11.83 4.01 -8.64
CA THR A 86 12.51 3.65 -7.39
C THR A 86 11.67 2.79 -6.45
N TYR A 87 10.41 2.48 -6.78
CA TYR A 87 9.45 1.90 -5.82
C TYR A 87 8.44 0.90 -6.39
N HIS A 88 8.37 0.64 -7.71
CA HIS A 88 7.57 -0.43 -8.28
C HIS A 88 8.37 -1.73 -8.45
N HIS A 89 7.71 -2.85 -8.23
CA HIS A 89 8.32 -4.19 -8.28
C HIS A 89 7.40 -5.21 -8.93
N THR A 90 7.99 -6.20 -9.59
CA THR A 90 7.27 -7.39 -10.11
C THR A 90 6.60 -8.14 -8.95
N MET A 91 7.40 -8.50 -7.93
CA MET A 91 6.92 -9.08 -6.67
C MET A 91 7.21 -8.13 -5.51
N PHE A 92 6.19 -7.83 -4.72
CA PHE A 92 6.33 -7.04 -3.50
C PHE A 92 5.55 -7.68 -2.35
N GLU A 93 5.88 -7.28 -1.13
CA GLU A 93 5.11 -7.67 0.04
C GLU A 93 4.13 -6.55 0.40
N MET A 94 2.87 -6.93 0.60
CA MET A 94 1.84 -6.04 1.11
C MET A 94 1.56 -6.42 2.57
N LEU A 95 1.87 -5.52 3.49
CA LEU A 95 1.47 -5.65 4.88
C LEU A 95 0.01 -5.23 4.99
N GLY A 96 -0.84 -6.11 5.51
CA GLY A 96 -2.28 -5.88 5.53
C GLY A 96 -2.94 -6.18 6.86
N ASN A 97 -4.01 -5.44 7.14
CA ASN A 97 -4.96 -5.73 8.21
C ASN A 97 -6.38 -5.58 7.71
N TRP A 98 -7.23 -6.49 8.13
CA TRP A 98 -8.62 -6.61 7.65
C TRP A 98 -9.60 -6.67 8.80
N SER A 99 -10.77 -6.05 8.56
CA SER A 99 -11.95 -6.16 9.41
C SER A 99 -13.14 -6.67 8.59
N PHE A 100 -13.69 -7.78 8.98
CA PHE A 100 -14.88 -8.36 8.35
C PHE A 100 -16.12 -8.04 9.19
N GLY A 101 -16.68 -6.82 8.99
CA GLY A 101 -17.87 -6.36 9.70
C GLY A 101 -17.67 -6.09 11.19
N ASP A 102 -16.44 -5.85 11.65
CA ASP A 102 -16.14 -5.58 13.07
C ASP A 102 -15.83 -4.08 13.27
N TYR A 103 -14.61 -3.61 13.02
CA TYR A 103 -14.29 -2.18 13.05
C TYR A 103 -14.31 -1.56 11.64
N PHE A 104 -14.32 -0.22 11.59
CA PHE A 104 -14.37 0.50 10.32
C PHE A 104 -13.40 1.68 10.31
N LYS A 105 -13.75 2.80 9.69
CA LYS A 105 -12.85 3.95 9.42
C LYS A 105 -12.15 4.48 10.65
N LYS A 106 -12.86 4.61 11.77
CA LYS A 106 -12.32 5.21 12.99
C LYS A 106 -11.09 4.45 13.49
N GLU A 107 -11.26 3.18 13.79
CA GLU A 107 -10.18 2.34 14.32
C GLU A 107 -9.06 2.17 13.27
N SER A 108 -9.42 2.02 12.00
CA SER A 108 -8.45 1.90 10.91
C SER A 108 -7.52 3.11 10.85
N ILE A 109 -8.06 4.32 10.88
CA ILE A 109 -7.31 5.58 10.84
C ILE A 109 -6.50 5.78 12.13
N GLU A 110 -7.12 5.57 13.31
CA GLU A 110 -6.45 5.72 14.60
C GLU A 110 -5.25 4.77 14.71
N TRP A 111 -5.40 3.50 14.33
CA TRP A 111 -4.31 2.52 14.39
C TRP A 111 -3.24 2.74 13.33
N ALA A 112 -3.61 3.17 12.14
CA ALA A 112 -2.64 3.54 11.12
C ALA A 112 -1.74 4.68 11.60
N TRP A 113 -2.34 5.72 12.17
CA TRP A 113 -1.59 6.84 12.73
C TRP A 113 -0.71 6.43 13.91
N GLU A 114 -1.27 5.66 14.87
CA GLU A 114 -0.52 5.14 16.02
C GLU A 114 0.70 4.31 15.57
N LEU A 115 0.52 3.38 14.61
CA LEU A 115 1.61 2.55 14.11
C LEU A 115 2.73 3.39 13.49
N LEU A 116 2.39 4.31 12.60
CA LEU A 116 3.39 5.10 11.89
C LEU A 116 4.13 6.07 12.82
N THR A 117 3.41 6.76 13.71
CA THR A 117 3.98 7.86 14.48
C THR A 117 4.49 7.46 15.86
N GLU A 118 3.86 6.45 16.49
CA GLU A 118 4.23 6.04 17.85
C GLU A 118 5.08 4.77 17.90
N VAL A 119 4.88 3.84 16.95
CA VAL A 119 5.69 2.61 16.88
C VAL A 119 6.89 2.80 15.97
N TYR A 120 6.68 3.18 14.71
CA TYR A 120 7.75 3.39 13.74
C TYR A 120 8.45 4.74 13.89
N LYS A 121 7.88 5.69 14.66
CA LYS A 121 8.47 7.01 14.92
C LYS A 121 8.72 7.82 13.65
N ILE A 122 7.90 7.65 12.64
CA ILE A 122 7.94 8.52 11.46
C ILE A 122 7.53 9.93 11.88
N ASP A 123 8.27 10.93 11.40
CA ASP A 123 7.98 12.33 11.67
C ASP A 123 6.60 12.69 11.09
N LYS A 124 5.75 13.25 11.95
CA LYS A 124 4.39 13.69 11.58
C LYS A 124 4.41 14.78 10.50
N ASP A 125 5.50 15.54 10.44
CA ASP A 125 5.63 16.68 9.54
C ASP A 125 5.96 16.29 8.08
N ILE A 126 6.26 15.03 7.82
CA ILE A 126 6.46 14.51 6.47
C ILE A 126 5.27 13.66 5.97
N LEU A 127 4.22 13.50 6.79
CA LEU A 127 3.05 12.69 6.46
C LEU A 127 1.94 13.55 5.85
N TYR A 128 1.37 13.05 4.78
CA TYR A 128 0.18 13.57 4.10
C TYR A 128 -0.84 12.46 3.96
N VAL A 129 -2.12 12.80 3.92
CA VAL A 129 -3.19 11.82 3.71
C VAL A 129 -4.09 12.28 2.58
N SER A 130 -4.62 11.35 1.82
CA SER A 130 -5.65 11.63 0.84
C SER A 130 -6.99 11.02 1.28
N ILE A 131 -8.08 11.59 0.82
CA ILE A 131 -9.43 11.09 1.01
C ILE A 131 -10.18 11.15 -0.31
N PHE A 132 -11.17 10.30 -0.49
CA PHE A 132 -12.01 10.30 -1.69
C PHE A 132 -12.86 11.57 -1.79
N GLU A 133 -12.73 12.30 -2.91
CA GLU A 133 -13.47 13.54 -3.15
C GLU A 133 -14.91 13.33 -3.63
N GLY A 134 -15.30 12.08 -3.94
CA GLY A 134 -16.56 11.74 -4.54
C GLY A 134 -16.50 11.59 -6.06
N ASP A 135 -17.56 11.05 -6.64
CA ASP A 135 -17.79 10.97 -8.08
C ASP A 135 -19.28 11.13 -8.38
N ALA A 136 -19.66 12.32 -8.82
CA ALA A 136 -21.05 12.64 -9.12
C ALA A 136 -21.63 11.80 -10.28
N SER A 137 -20.80 11.31 -11.20
CA SER A 137 -21.23 10.48 -12.33
C SER A 137 -21.70 9.10 -11.90
N GLU A 138 -21.17 8.59 -10.77
CA GLU A 138 -21.59 7.33 -10.15
C GLU A 138 -22.46 7.52 -8.89
N GLY A 139 -22.81 8.77 -8.56
CA GLY A 139 -23.59 9.10 -7.37
C GLY A 139 -22.86 8.84 -6.06
N LEU A 140 -21.52 8.92 -6.08
CA LEU A 140 -20.67 8.74 -4.92
C LEU A 140 -20.34 10.07 -4.28
N GLU A 141 -20.57 10.20 -2.98
CA GLU A 141 -20.28 11.39 -2.21
C GLU A 141 -18.83 11.42 -1.72
N ARG A 142 -18.35 12.62 -1.40
CA ARG A 142 -17.06 12.83 -0.72
C ARG A 142 -17.01 12.10 0.62
N ASP A 143 -15.90 11.48 0.94
CA ASP A 143 -15.69 10.80 2.23
C ASP A 143 -15.41 11.82 3.36
N THR A 144 -16.47 12.51 3.78
CA THR A 144 -16.40 13.49 4.87
C THR A 144 -16.10 12.85 6.23
N GLU A 145 -16.51 11.57 6.43
CA GLU A 145 -16.21 10.84 7.66
C GLU A 145 -14.69 10.60 7.81
N ALA A 146 -14.02 10.15 6.75
CA ALA A 146 -12.56 9.99 6.76
C ALA A 146 -11.87 11.34 6.98
N TYR A 147 -12.35 12.42 6.33
CA TYR A 147 -11.83 13.77 6.55
C TYR A 147 -11.91 14.20 8.01
N ASP A 148 -13.08 14.07 8.65
CA ASP A 148 -13.29 14.47 10.04
C ASP A 148 -12.48 13.61 11.03
N LEU A 149 -12.22 12.36 10.69
CA LEU A 149 -11.35 11.49 11.48
C LEU A 149 -9.88 11.92 11.37
N TRP A 150 -9.39 12.18 10.16
CA TRP A 150 -8.00 12.62 9.93
C TRP A 150 -7.68 13.98 10.55
N ARG A 151 -8.62 14.93 10.56
CA ARG A 151 -8.43 16.24 11.20
C ARG A 151 -8.07 16.17 12.68
N LYS A 152 -8.25 15.05 13.33
CA LYS A 152 -7.82 14.84 14.73
C LYS A 152 -6.31 14.65 14.86
N PHE A 153 -5.65 14.29 13.77
CA PHE A 153 -4.24 13.90 13.73
C PHE A 153 -3.40 14.76 12.81
N VAL A 154 -3.97 15.22 11.70
CA VAL A 154 -3.27 15.87 10.60
C VAL A 154 -3.88 17.25 10.37
N PRO A 155 -3.07 18.32 10.18
CA PRO A 155 -3.56 19.64 9.78
C PRO A 155 -4.31 19.58 8.44
N GLU A 156 -5.29 20.47 8.26
CA GLU A 156 -6.17 20.46 7.07
C GLU A 156 -5.41 20.58 5.74
N ASP A 157 -4.33 21.36 5.71
CA ASP A 157 -3.47 21.58 4.55
C ASP A 157 -2.65 20.33 4.14
N ARG A 158 -2.71 19.26 4.94
CA ARG A 158 -2.11 17.95 4.66
C ARG A 158 -3.15 16.86 4.39
N ILE A 159 -4.43 17.20 4.29
CA ILE A 159 -5.51 16.30 3.90
C ILE A 159 -5.94 16.67 2.48
N ILE A 160 -5.59 15.82 1.53
CA ILE A 160 -5.76 16.07 0.10
C ILE A 160 -7.02 15.35 -0.40
N ASN A 161 -7.84 16.04 -1.21
CA ASN A 161 -8.92 15.37 -1.93
C ASN A 161 -8.34 14.62 -3.13
N GLY A 162 -8.61 13.34 -3.21
CA GLY A 162 -8.21 12.50 -4.34
C GLY A 162 -9.42 12.06 -5.17
N ASN A 163 -9.22 11.98 -6.46
CA ASN A 163 -10.25 11.58 -7.41
C ASN A 163 -10.52 10.07 -7.33
N LYS A 164 -11.43 9.58 -8.16
CA LYS A 164 -11.79 8.16 -8.18
C LYS A 164 -10.61 7.25 -8.56
N HIS A 165 -9.72 7.70 -9.44
CA HIS A 165 -8.58 6.90 -9.86
C HIS A 165 -7.66 6.59 -8.66
N ASP A 166 -7.44 7.57 -7.80
CA ASP A 166 -6.50 7.47 -6.68
C ASP A 166 -7.20 6.96 -5.40
N ASN A 167 -8.40 7.47 -5.10
CA ASN A 167 -9.04 7.24 -3.80
C ASN A 167 -10.36 6.43 -3.84
N PHE A 168 -10.57 5.63 -4.91
CA PHE A 168 -11.63 4.63 -4.93
C PHE A 168 -11.08 3.29 -5.44
N TRP A 169 -10.75 2.41 -4.50
CA TRP A 169 -10.12 1.15 -4.83
C TRP A 169 -11.12 0.12 -5.37
N GLU A 170 -10.74 -0.58 -6.42
CA GLU A 170 -11.49 -1.68 -7.02
C GLU A 170 -10.58 -2.88 -7.24
N MET A 171 -11.03 -4.07 -6.83
CA MET A 171 -10.27 -5.32 -7.00
C MET A 171 -9.94 -5.60 -8.47
N GLY A 172 -10.87 -5.30 -9.36
CA GLY A 172 -10.79 -5.47 -10.81
C GLY A 172 -12.03 -4.87 -11.45
N ASP A 173 -12.40 -5.36 -12.63
CA ASP A 173 -13.63 -4.91 -13.33
C ASP A 173 -14.90 -5.29 -12.57
N GLN A 174 -14.80 -6.26 -11.68
CA GLN A 174 -15.89 -6.74 -10.82
C GLN A 174 -15.32 -7.09 -9.43
N GLY A 175 -16.18 -7.02 -8.42
CA GLY A 175 -15.87 -7.45 -7.07
C GLY A 175 -15.96 -6.35 -6.03
N PRO A 176 -15.50 -6.63 -4.79
CA PRO A 176 -15.52 -5.67 -3.71
C PRO A 176 -14.75 -4.42 -4.03
N CYS A 177 -15.29 -3.27 -3.63
CA CYS A 177 -14.69 -1.96 -3.85
C CYS A 177 -15.20 -0.94 -2.82
N GLY A 178 -14.53 0.21 -2.77
CA GLY A 178 -14.95 1.31 -1.90
C GLY A 178 -13.98 2.49 -1.91
N PRO A 179 -14.38 3.61 -1.30
CA PRO A 179 -13.49 4.74 -1.11
C PRO A 179 -12.30 4.34 -0.25
N CYS A 180 -11.17 4.97 -0.50
CA CYS A 180 -9.98 4.73 0.29
C CYS A 180 -9.30 6.03 0.72
N SER A 181 -8.45 5.89 1.71
CA SER A 181 -7.60 6.95 2.21
C SER A 181 -6.15 6.47 2.17
N GLU A 182 -5.31 7.21 1.49
CA GLU A 182 -3.90 6.89 1.36
C GLU A 182 -3.06 7.70 2.33
N ILE A 183 -1.95 7.13 2.77
CA ILE A 183 -0.95 7.81 3.57
C ILE A 183 0.33 7.90 2.75
N HIS A 184 0.80 9.13 2.55
CA HIS A 184 1.98 9.47 1.78
C HIS A 184 3.08 10.01 2.68
N VAL A 185 4.33 9.76 2.30
CA VAL A 185 5.52 10.28 2.99
C VAL A 185 6.32 11.15 2.03
N ASP A 186 6.64 12.36 2.45
CA ASP A 186 7.53 13.27 1.74
C ASP A 186 8.96 13.12 2.25
N ILE A 187 9.76 12.31 1.55
CA ILE A 187 11.15 12.01 1.91
C ILE A 187 12.16 13.01 1.33
N ARG A 188 11.70 14.11 0.75
CA ARG A 188 12.57 15.17 0.25
C ARG A 188 13.30 15.87 1.40
N SER A 189 14.38 16.58 1.05
CA SER A 189 15.10 17.44 2.00
C SER A 189 14.20 18.58 2.53
N GLU A 190 14.53 19.10 3.71
CA GLU A 190 13.83 20.27 4.28
C GLU A 190 13.83 21.47 3.35
N GLU A 191 14.94 21.70 2.63
CA GLU A 191 15.06 22.81 1.66
C GLU A 191 14.08 22.64 0.49
N GLU A 192 13.90 21.43 -0.03
CA GLU A 192 12.96 21.15 -1.11
C GLU A 192 11.52 21.28 -0.64
N ARG A 193 11.21 20.77 0.56
CA ARG A 193 9.88 20.89 1.18
C ARG A 193 9.50 22.34 1.45
N ALA A 194 10.47 23.18 1.82
CA ALA A 194 10.25 24.61 2.03
C ALA A 194 9.95 25.37 0.72
N LYS A 195 10.48 24.91 -0.41
CA LYS A 195 10.25 25.53 -1.74
C LYS A 195 8.92 25.13 -2.35
N VAL A 196 8.56 23.85 -2.23
CA VAL A 196 7.33 23.30 -2.81
C VAL A 196 6.64 22.45 -1.74
N PRO A 197 5.44 22.82 -1.28
CA PRO A 197 4.68 22.05 -0.32
C PRO A 197 4.42 20.62 -0.82
N GLY A 198 4.64 19.61 0.01
CA GLY A 198 4.39 18.21 -0.34
C GLY A 198 2.95 17.90 -0.73
N ALA A 199 1.99 18.65 -0.15
CA ALA A 199 0.56 18.55 -0.50
C ALA A 199 0.28 18.66 -2.00
N SER A 200 1.06 19.52 -2.72
CA SER A 200 0.91 19.69 -4.18
C SER A 200 1.52 18.57 -5.01
N LEU A 201 2.24 17.65 -4.38
CA LEU A 201 2.95 16.54 -5.03
C LEU A 201 2.34 15.17 -4.70
N VAL A 202 1.37 15.11 -3.80
CA VAL A 202 0.60 13.89 -3.53
C VAL A 202 -0.14 13.46 -4.79
N ASN A 203 -0.01 12.19 -5.19
CA ASN A 203 -0.59 11.60 -6.41
C ASN A 203 -0.20 12.35 -7.71
N GLN A 204 1.06 12.85 -7.76
CA GLN A 204 1.65 13.51 -8.93
C GLN A 204 2.91 12.76 -9.43
N ASP A 205 3.01 11.46 -9.20
CA ASP A 205 4.14 10.59 -9.60
C ASP A 205 5.52 11.13 -9.16
N HIS A 206 5.55 11.88 -8.06
CA HIS A 206 6.80 12.42 -7.56
C HIS A 206 7.59 11.31 -6.81
N PRO A 207 8.85 10.99 -7.22
CA PRO A 207 9.57 9.84 -6.70
C PRO A 207 9.91 9.90 -5.21
N GLN A 208 9.75 11.05 -4.57
CA GLN A 208 10.05 11.28 -3.16
C GLN A 208 8.82 11.72 -2.33
N VAL A 209 7.62 11.77 -2.93
CA VAL A 209 6.35 11.95 -2.22
C VAL A 209 5.50 10.72 -2.51
N VAL A 210 5.71 9.69 -1.72
CA VAL A 210 5.34 8.32 -2.06
C VAL A 210 4.21 7.83 -1.17
N GLU A 211 3.16 7.26 -1.78
CA GLU A 211 2.16 6.49 -1.06
C GLU A 211 2.82 5.27 -0.42
N ILE A 212 2.64 5.12 0.89
CA ILE A 212 3.14 3.97 1.64
C ILE A 212 2.01 3.04 2.11
N TRP A 213 0.80 3.55 2.32
CA TRP A 213 -0.30 2.76 2.87
C TRP A 213 -1.65 3.21 2.31
N ASN A 214 -2.44 2.27 1.83
CA ASN A 214 -3.82 2.49 1.40
C ASN A 214 -4.79 1.84 2.39
N LEU A 215 -5.74 2.62 2.92
CA LEU A 215 -6.81 2.18 3.82
C LEU A 215 -8.11 2.16 3.02
N VAL A 216 -8.55 0.97 2.62
CA VAL A 216 -9.75 0.80 1.80
C VAL A 216 -10.96 0.49 2.69
N PHE A 217 -12.01 1.26 2.50
CA PHE A 217 -13.29 1.13 3.20
C PHE A 217 -14.30 0.42 2.29
N MET A 218 -14.25 -0.91 2.33
CA MET A 218 -15.07 -1.77 1.48
C MET A 218 -16.55 -1.63 1.81
N GLN A 219 -17.32 -1.05 0.90
CA GLN A 219 -18.74 -0.77 1.06
C GLN A 219 -19.60 -1.26 -0.09
N PHE A 220 -18.98 -1.54 -1.26
CA PHE A 220 -19.68 -1.84 -2.49
C PHE A 220 -19.14 -3.09 -3.16
N ASN A 221 -19.96 -3.64 -4.07
CA ASN A 221 -19.59 -4.68 -5.02
C ASN A 221 -19.84 -4.15 -6.43
N ARG A 222 -18.82 -4.06 -7.26
CA ARG A 222 -18.93 -3.73 -8.68
C ARG A 222 -19.45 -4.93 -9.44
N LYS A 223 -20.57 -4.78 -10.15
CA LYS A 223 -21.17 -5.83 -10.96
C LYS A 223 -20.67 -5.80 -12.40
N ALA A 224 -20.86 -6.91 -13.13
CA ALA A 224 -20.49 -7.04 -14.55
C ALA A 224 -21.12 -5.96 -15.46
N ASN A 225 -22.26 -5.42 -15.11
CA ASN A 225 -22.92 -4.33 -15.84
C ASN A 225 -22.41 -2.93 -15.44
N GLY A 226 -21.40 -2.85 -14.59
CA GLY A 226 -20.82 -1.61 -14.09
C GLY A 226 -21.54 -0.98 -12.89
N SER A 227 -22.69 -1.52 -12.45
CA SER A 227 -23.41 -0.97 -11.30
C SER A 227 -22.70 -1.27 -9.98
N LEU A 228 -22.92 -0.39 -8.99
CA LEU A 228 -22.46 -0.58 -7.62
C LEU A 228 -23.63 -1.06 -6.75
N GLU A 229 -23.44 -2.16 -6.06
CA GLU A 229 -24.34 -2.64 -5.01
C GLU A 229 -23.67 -2.54 -3.65
N LYS A 230 -24.40 -2.16 -2.61
CA LYS A 230 -23.86 -2.16 -1.25
C LYS A 230 -23.54 -3.58 -0.79
N LEU A 231 -22.41 -3.75 -0.13
CA LEU A 231 -22.06 -5.00 0.54
C LEU A 231 -22.99 -5.24 1.75
N PRO A 232 -23.15 -6.51 2.18
CA PRO A 232 -23.98 -6.85 3.34
C PRO A 232 -23.49 -6.20 4.64
N ALA A 233 -22.18 -5.93 4.74
CA ALA A 233 -21.54 -5.25 5.87
C ALA A 233 -20.44 -4.31 5.37
N GLN A 234 -19.99 -3.42 6.24
CA GLN A 234 -18.82 -2.57 6.00
C GLN A 234 -17.56 -3.30 6.46
N HIS A 235 -16.52 -3.25 5.66
CA HIS A 235 -15.27 -3.94 5.94
C HIS A 235 -14.08 -3.00 5.79
N VAL A 236 -12.97 -3.37 6.40
CA VAL A 236 -11.68 -2.69 6.20
C VAL A 236 -10.75 -3.65 5.48
N ASP A 237 -10.11 -3.13 4.45
CA ASP A 237 -8.97 -3.73 3.76
C ASP A 237 -7.84 -2.71 3.77
N THR A 238 -6.65 -3.10 4.18
CA THR A 238 -5.51 -2.20 4.08
C THR A 238 -4.33 -2.86 3.40
N GLY A 239 -3.57 -2.07 2.66
CA GLY A 239 -2.35 -2.53 2.01
C GLY A 239 -1.23 -1.51 2.17
N MET A 240 -0.20 -1.86 2.97
CA MET A 240 1.02 -1.07 3.10
C MET A 240 2.14 -1.71 2.29
N GLY A 241 2.77 -0.91 1.41
CA GLY A 241 3.95 -1.35 0.66
C GLY A 241 5.13 -1.59 1.60
N PHE A 242 5.48 -2.85 1.81
CA PHE A 242 6.56 -3.23 2.73
C PHE A 242 7.90 -2.64 2.30
N GLU A 243 8.25 -2.71 1.03
CA GLU A 243 9.50 -2.18 0.49
C GLU A 243 9.55 -0.65 0.61
N ARG A 244 8.42 0.03 0.35
CA ARG A 244 8.28 1.49 0.54
C ARG A 244 8.43 1.88 2.00
N LEU A 245 7.84 1.14 2.92
CA LEU A 245 8.01 1.36 4.36
C LEU A 245 9.48 1.13 4.79
N CYS A 246 10.15 0.09 4.27
CA CYS A 246 11.58 -0.13 4.50
C CYS A 246 12.41 1.06 4.01
N MET A 247 12.11 1.60 2.83
CA MET A 247 12.78 2.78 2.29
C MET A 247 12.71 3.96 3.25
N VAL A 248 11.52 4.28 3.75
CA VAL A 248 11.29 5.37 4.70
C VAL A 248 12.06 5.13 6.02
N LEU A 249 11.89 3.96 6.64
CA LEU A 249 12.46 3.66 7.96
C LEU A 249 13.98 3.44 7.93
N GLN A 250 14.53 3.14 6.77
CA GLN A 250 15.98 3.03 6.56
C GLN A 250 16.58 4.33 6.00
N ASN A 251 15.78 5.40 5.89
CA ASN A 251 16.20 6.70 5.36
C ASN A 251 16.89 6.57 3.98
N LYS A 252 16.23 5.86 3.06
CA LYS A 252 16.67 5.65 1.67
C LYS A 252 15.80 6.43 0.70
N GLN A 253 16.32 6.64 -0.51
CA GLN A 253 15.61 7.34 -1.59
C GLN A 253 15.06 6.38 -2.65
N SER A 254 15.37 5.08 -2.50
CA SER A 254 14.91 4.01 -3.38
C SER A 254 14.72 2.73 -2.58
N ASN A 255 13.69 1.95 -2.92
CA ASN A 255 13.50 0.61 -2.39
C ASN A 255 14.73 -0.28 -2.65
N TYR A 256 15.40 -0.08 -3.79
CA TYR A 256 16.58 -0.84 -4.19
C TYR A 256 17.80 -0.58 -3.28
N ASP A 257 17.82 0.52 -2.51
CA ASP A 257 18.89 0.86 -1.56
C ASP A 257 18.67 0.29 -0.16
N THR A 258 17.55 -0.41 0.05
CA THR A 258 17.21 -1.05 1.33
C THR A 258 17.91 -2.40 1.50
N ASP A 259 17.87 -2.94 2.72
CA ASP A 259 18.39 -4.27 3.01
C ASP A 259 17.58 -5.41 2.36
N VAL A 260 16.44 -5.10 1.74
CA VAL A 260 15.66 -6.02 0.93
C VAL A 260 16.36 -6.34 -0.39
N PHE A 261 16.93 -5.32 -1.06
CA PHE A 261 17.53 -5.46 -2.39
C PHE A 261 19.06 -5.40 -2.42
N THR A 262 19.71 -4.70 -1.50
CA THR A 262 21.16 -4.54 -1.52
C THR A 262 21.95 -5.86 -1.57
N PRO A 263 21.55 -6.98 -0.95
CA PRO A 263 22.24 -8.24 -1.13
C PRO A 263 22.19 -8.76 -2.58
N LEU A 264 21.03 -8.65 -3.24
CA LEU A 264 20.84 -9.08 -4.64
C LEU A 264 21.66 -8.19 -5.60
N ILE A 265 21.59 -6.88 -5.39
CA ILE A 265 22.35 -5.91 -6.21
C ILE A 265 23.84 -6.21 -6.14
N ARG A 266 24.40 -6.49 -4.95
CA ARG A 266 25.82 -6.85 -4.79
C ARG A 266 26.21 -8.12 -5.54
N GLU A 267 25.34 -9.13 -5.55
CA GLU A 267 25.58 -10.35 -6.32
C GLU A 267 25.55 -10.08 -7.82
N VAL A 268 24.59 -9.27 -8.29
CA VAL A 268 24.53 -8.86 -9.70
C VAL A 268 25.78 -8.08 -10.09
N GLU A 269 26.24 -7.12 -9.28
CA GLU A 269 27.50 -6.40 -9.50
C GLU A 269 28.70 -7.36 -9.62
N ALA A 270 28.79 -8.31 -8.70
CA ALA A 270 29.90 -9.27 -8.67
C ALA A 270 29.93 -10.19 -9.92
N VAL A 271 28.75 -10.69 -10.34
CA VAL A 271 28.64 -11.59 -11.49
C VAL A 271 28.86 -10.86 -12.83
N THR A 272 28.36 -9.62 -12.94
CA THR A 272 28.42 -8.84 -14.18
C THR A 272 29.66 -7.94 -14.30
N ASN A 273 30.45 -7.83 -13.23
CA ASN A 273 31.56 -6.87 -13.09
C ASN A 273 31.11 -5.42 -13.38
N SER A 274 29.88 -5.08 -13.01
CA SER A 274 29.27 -3.75 -13.12
C SER A 274 29.31 -3.06 -11.74
N THR A 275 29.00 -1.77 -11.70
CA THR A 275 28.90 -1.01 -10.45
C THR A 275 27.60 -0.21 -10.44
N TYR A 276 26.77 -0.44 -9.42
CA TYR A 276 25.53 0.29 -9.19
C TYR A 276 25.80 1.73 -8.71
N GLY A 277 24.97 2.68 -9.16
CA GLY A 277 25.06 4.09 -8.78
C GLY A 277 26.04 4.93 -9.59
N LYS A 278 26.51 4.44 -10.76
CA LYS A 278 27.43 5.17 -11.63
C LYS A 278 26.88 5.53 -13.01
N ASP A 279 25.99 4.72 -13.55
CA ASP A 279 25.39 4.90 -14.87
C ASP A 279 23.95 4.46 -14.82
N GLU A 280 23.03 5.35 -15.15
CA GLU A 280 21.60 5.12 -15.03
C GLU A 280 21.11 3.90 -15.82
N LYS A 281 21.65 3.65 -17.03
CA LYS A 281 21.25 2.49 -17.83
C LYS A 281 21.70 1.18 -17.20
N VAL A 282 22.91 1.18 -16.63
CA VAL A 282 23.44 0.05 -15.89
C VAL A 282 22.64 -0.17 -14.61
N ASP A 283 22.29 0.91 -13.92
CA ASP A 283 21.51 0.87 -12.69
C ASP A 283 20.10 0.28 -12.92
N VAL A 284 19.43 0.73 -13.99
CA VAL A 284 18.15 0.15 -14.42
C VAL A 284 18.27 -1.36 -14.68
N ALA A 285 19.30 -1.77 -15.44
CA ALA A 285 19.51 -3.19 -15.73
C ALA A 285 19.77 -4.02 -14.46
N ILE A 286 20.57 -3.51 -13.52
CA ILE A 286 20.83 -4.15 -12.22
C ILE A 286 19.56 -4.25 -11.39
N ARG A 287 18.73 -3.19 -11.35
CA ARG A 287 17.44 -3.18 -10.65
C ARG A 287 16.49 -4.23 -11.23
N VAL A 288 16.30 -4.26 -12.55
CA VAL A 288 15.45 -5.24 -13.23
C VAL A 288 15.87 -6.67 -12.93
N ILE A 289 17.19 -6.97 -13.05
CA ILE A 289 17.71 -8.31 -12.74
C ILE A 289 17.44 -8.66 -11.27
N SER A 290 17.72 -7.74 -10.33
CA SER A 290 17.53 -7.96 -8.90
C SER A 290 16.05 -8.18 -8.55
N ASP A 291 15.16 -7.41 -9.16
CA ASP A 291 13.72 -7.56 -9.00
C ASP A 291 13.23 -8.92 -9.51
N HIS A 292 13.59 -9.29 -10.74
CA HIS A 292 13.13 -10.53 -11.35
C HIS A 292 13.71 -11.79 -10.67
N VAL A 293 14.92 -11.72 -10.13
CA VAL A 293 15.49 -12.82 -9.34
C VAL A 293 14.79 -12.98 -7.99
N ARG A 294 14.30 -11.87 -7.43
CA ARG A 294 13.52 -11.90 -6.18
C ARG A 294 12.11 -12.46 -6.38
N ALA A 295 11.48 -12.20 -7.52
CA ALA A 295 10.12 -12.64 -7.85
C ALA A 295 10.05 -14.15 -8.08
#